data_ce115f6cfb6cd9a90118aa7c4b847738
#
_entry.id   ce115f6cfb6cd9a90118aa7c4b847738
#
_cell.length_a   1.000
_cell.length_b   1.000
_cell.length_c   1.000
_cell.angle_alpha   90.00
_cell.angle_beta   90.00
_cell.angle_gamma   90.00
#
_symmetry.space_group_name_H-M   'P 1'
#
loop_
_entity.id
_entity.type
_entity.pdbx_description
1 polymer ?
#
loop_
_entity_poly.entity_id
_entity_poly.type
_entity_poly.pdbx_seq_one_letter_code
_entity_poly.pdbx_strand_id
1 'polypeptide(L)'
;MLCKFVMKEKIQNHNITKMIEDKILIKEILPYLSMSKDSELDLLETVKACFYRLKTGCQWREIPVKQFISRAGTTWNTLYYHFNKWCKNGSWLKAYAALLKKYQRYLDMSCVNLDGSHSKVFTACQSAAYNGRKRYRSTNLLFLVDNQGVILCCSMPVSGEHHDLYEITTHFDEILEMLEQAGLSLKYIFMNADAGFDSTEFRTY
;
A
#
# COMPACT_ATOMS: atom_id res chain seq x y z
N MET A 1 4.07 2.51 5.40
CA MET A 1 4.55 1.24 5.92
C MET A 1 5.80 0.70 5.22
N LEU A 2 6.02 0.88 3.93
CA LEU A 2 7.35 0.76 3.30
C LEU A 2 8.47 1.46 4.09
N CYS A 3 8.12 2.48 4.90
CA CYS A 3 9.05 3.18 5.79
C CYS A 3 9.65 2.35 6.93
N LYS A 4 8.99 1.30 7.44
CA LYS A 4 9.56 0.50 8.54
C LYS A 4 10.68 -0.43 8.09
N PHE A 5 10.65 -0.90 6.86
CA PHE A 5 11.69 -1.77 6.31
C PHE A 5 13.04 -1.06 6.08
N VAL A 6 13.00 0.25 5.84
CA VAL A 6 14.19 1.07 5.56
C VAL A 6 14.73 1.77 6.82
N MET A 7 13.99 1.76 7.94
CA MET A 7 14.24 2.64 9.10
C MET A 7 14.85 1.96 10.33
N LYS A 8 15.67 0.92 10.22
CA LYS A 8 16.48 0.47 11.37
C LYS A 8 17.78 1.27 11.58
N GLU A 9 17.95 2.43 10.99
CA GLU A 9 19.04 3.35 11.34
C GLU A 9 18.55 4.48 12.25
N LYS A 10 19.31 4.67 13.34
CA LYS A 10 19.08 5.57 14.48
C LYS A 10 18.58 6.96 14.04
N ILE A 11 17.44 7.36 14.61
CA ILE A 11 16.88 8.71 14.54
C ILE A 11 17.78 9.64 15.36
N GLN A 12 18.50 10.53 14.70
CA GLN A 12 18.98 11.77 15.30
C GLN A 12 18.14 12.93 14.77
N ASN A 13 17.65 13.74 15.71
CA ASN A 13 16.78 14.89 15.52
C ASN A 13 17.19 15.78 14.35
N HIS A 14 16.28 16.02 13.40
CA HIS A 14 16.03 17.32 12.77
C HIS A 14 14.72 17.29 11.98
N ASN A 15 13.97 18.38 12.00
CA ASN A 15 12.60 18.60 11.55
C ASN A 15 12.29 18.41 10.04
N ILE A 16 13.02 17.58 9.32
CA ILE A 16 12.70 17.20 7.96
C ILE A 16 12.36 15.71 7.98
N THR A 17 11.16 15.40 7.55
CA THR A 17 10.72 14.01 7.38
C THR A 17 11.72 13.25 6.51
N LYS A 18 12.57 12.39 7.11
CA LYS A 18 13.58 11.62 6.37
C LYS A 18 12.90 10.85 5.25
N MET A 19 13.18 11.21 4.03
CA MET A 19 12.70 10.54 2.82
C MET A 19 13.53 9.29 2.54
N ILE A 20 12.99 8.38 1.73
CA ILE A 20 13.75 7.23 1.22
C ILE A 20 14.91 7.76 0.38
N GLU A 21 16.09 7.20 0.55
CA GLU A 21 17.28 7.59 -0.20
C GLU A 21 17.08 7.36 -1.72
N ASP A 22 17.56 8.29 -2.54
CA ASP A 22 17.41 8.24 -3.99
C ASP A 22 17.96 6.94 -4.59
N LYS A 23 19.11 6.45 -4.09
CA LYS A 23 19.70 5.18 -4.53
C LYS A 23 18.77 3.97 -4.33
N ILE A 24 17.95 3.99 -3.26
CA ILE A 24 16.97 2.93 -2.99
C ILE A 24 15.81 3.05 -3.96
N LEU A 25 15.27 4.26 -4.15
CA LEU A 25 14.20 4.51 -5.12
C LEU A 25 14.61 4.08 -6.53
N ILE A 26 15.81 4.49 -6.98
CA ILE A 26 16.34 4.17 -8.30
C ILE A 26 16.47 2.65 -8.49
N LYS A 27 16.97 1.96 -7.49
CA LYS A 27 17.26 0.52 -7.59
C LYS A 27 16.02 -0.35 -7.42
N GLU A 28 15.11 0.02 -6.50
CA GLU A 28 14.06 -0.89 -6.02
C GLU A 28 12.67 -0.52 -6.54
N ILE A 29 12.43 0.72 -6.93
CA ILE A 29 11.09 1.21 -7.28
C ILE A 29 11.00 1.63 -8.74
N LEU A 30 11.92 2.46 -9.20
CA LEU A 30 11.87 3.03 -10.56
C LEU A 30 11.83 1.98 -11.67
N PRO A 31 12.49 0.80 -11.57
CA PRO A 31 12.42 -0.21 -12.63
C PRO A 31 11.01 -0.71 -12.97
N TYR A 32 10.06 -0.54 -12.04
CA TYR A 32 8.66 -0.97 -12.22
C TYR A 32 7.73 0.16 -12.66
N LEU A 33 8.22 1.40 -12.67
CA LEU A 33 7.43 2.58 -13.01
C LEU A 33 7.90 3.15 -14.34
N SER A 34 6.95 3.60 -15.14
CA SER A 34 7.27 4.21 -16.43
C SER A 34 6.46 5.48 -16.66
N MET A 35 7.08 6.43 -17.32
CA MET A 35 6.41 7.62 -17.85
C MET A 35 6.18 7.46 -19.35
N SER A 36 5.30 8.28 -19.94
CA SER A 36 5.18 8.35 -21.39
C SER A 36 6.48 8.91 -22.00
N LYS A 37 6.78 8.52 -23.25
CA LYS A 37 7.96 9.01 -23.96
C LYS A 37 8.00 10.54 -24.11
N ASP A 38 6.82 11.15 -24.18
CA ASP A 38 6.64 12.60 -24.31
C ASP A 38 6.62 13.32 -22.95
N SER A 39 6.85 12.62 -21.85
CA SER A 39 6.90 13.24 -20.52
C SER A 39 8.23 13.93 -20.34
N GLU A 40 8.20 15.23 -20.09
CA GLU A 40 9.38 16.02 -19.76
C GLU A 40 9.69 16.05 -18.25
N LEU A 41 8.94 15.27 -17.45
CA LEU A 41 9.17 15.15 -16.01
C LEU A 41 10.22 14.07 -15.74
N ASP A 42 11.08 14.33 -14.78
CA ASP A 42 11.96 13.32 -14.21
C ASP A 42 11.17 12.31 -13.36
N LEU A 43 11.44 11.02 -13.61
CA LEU A 43 10.73 9.93 -12.91
C LEU A 43 11.05 9.90 -11.42
N LEU A 44 12.32 10.09 -11.04
CA LEU A 44 12.75 10.06 -9.65
C LEU A 44 12.12 11.21 -8.86
N GLU A 45 12.14 12.42 -9.42
CA GLU A 45 11.50 13.60 -8.81
C GLU A 45 10.00 13.35 -8.58
N THR A 46 9.31 12.81 -9.60
CA THR A 46 7.87 12.50 -9.52
C THR A 46 7.59 11.46 -8.43
N VAL A 47 8.38 10.40 -8.38
CA VAL A 47 8.24 9.35 -7.35
C VAL A 47 8.52 9.89 -5.96
N LYS A 48 9.53 10.74 -5.78
CA LYS A 48 9.82 11.40 -4.49
C LYS A 48 8.63 12.22 -4.00
N ALA A 49 8.00 13.00 -4.87
CA ALA A 49 6.80 13.77 -4.53
C ALA A 49 5.62 12.87 -4.13
N CYS A 50 5.43 11.74 -4.81
CA CYS A 50 4.43 10.74 -4.43
C CYS A 50 4.74 10.13 -3.05
N PHE A 51 5.98 9.76 -2.77
CA PHE A 51 6.39 9.23 -1.46
C PHE A 51 6.24 10.27 -0.35
N TYR A 52 6.51 11.54 -0.61
CA TYR A 52 6.23 12.61 0.34
C TYR A 52 4.75 12.62 0.74
N ARG A 53 3.86 12.59 -0.24
CA ARG A 53 2.41 12.52 0.00
C ARG A 53 2.02 11.26 0.80
N LEU A 54 2.54 10.08 0.43
CA LEU A 54 2.26 8.83 1.14
C LEU A 54 2.76 8.85 2.59
N LYS A 55 3.88 9.49 2.83
CA LYS A 55 4.48 9.58 4.16
C LYS A 55 3.79 10.60 5.07
N THR A 56 3.45 11.76 4.53
CA THR A 56 2.86 12.86 5.32
C THR A 56 1.35 12.77 5.44
N GLY A 57 0.68 12.05 4.54
CA GLY A 57 -0.78 12.02 4.46
C GLY A 57 -1.40 13.32 3.96
N CYS A 58 -0.60 14.31 3.51
CA CYS A 58 -1.11 15.60 3.04
C CYS A 58 -2.05 15.42 1.83
N GLN A 59 -2.90 16.39 1.56
CA GLN A 59 -3.69 16.40 0.34
C GLN A 59 -2.78 16.60 -0.88
N TRP A 60 -3.17 16.10 -2.05
CA TRP A 60 -2.38 16.25 -3.27
C TRP A 60 -2.03 17.71 -3.59
N ARG A 61 -2.97 18.62 -3.35
CA ARG A 61 -2.80 20.07 -3.57
C ARG A 61 -1.81 20.73 -2.63
N GLU A 62 -1.52 20.10 -1.49
CA GLU A 62 -0.59 20.59 -0.47
C GLU A 62 0.85 20.10 -0.67
N ILE A 63 1.09 19.30 -1.71
CA ILE A 63 2.46 18.87 -2.04
C ILE A 63 3.26 20.11 -2.46
N PRO A 64 4.43 20.36 -1.85
CA PRO A 64 5.31 21.46 -2.26
C PRO A 64 6.04 21.13 -3.58
N VAL A 65 5.29 21.12 -4.69
CA VAL A 65 5.75 20.64 -6.01
C VAL A 65 7.09 21.23 -6.41
N LYS A 66 7.28 22.55 -6.19
CA LYS A 66 8.52 23.26 -6.53
C LYS A 66 9.77 22.77 -5.79
N GLN A 67 9.60 22.04 -4.66
CA GLN A 67 10.72 21.47 -3.91
C GLN A 67 11.18 20.11 -4.46
N PHE A 68 10.31 19.45 -5.23
CA PHE A 68 10.57 18.12 -5.77
C PHE A 68 10.84 18.14 -7.27
N ILE A 69 10.17 19.02 -8.01
CA ILE A 69 10.12 19.00 -9.47
C ILE A 69 10.87 20.23 -10.02
N SER A 70 11.90 19.97 -10.79
CA SER A 70 12.74 21.01 -11.43
C SER A 70 12.01 21.73 -12.56
N ARG A 71 11.09 21.02 -13.24
CA ARG A 71 10.35 21.57 -14.37
C ARG A 71 9.36 22.64 -13.93
N ALA A 72 9.48 23.84 -14.48
CA ALA A 72 8.55 24.94 -14.24
C ALA A 72 7.13 24.61 -14.76
N GLY A 73 6.12 25.16 -14.10
CA GLY A 73 4.71 24.98 -14.48
C GLY A 73 4.09 23.64 -14.10
N THR A 74 4.86 22.71 -13.53
CA THR A 74 4.31 21.44 -13.03
C THR A 74 3.40 21.70 -11.83
N THR A 75 2.26 21.02 -11.81
CA THR A 75 1.26 21.13 -10.74
C THR A 75 1.03 19.78 -10.07
N TRP A 76 0.37 19.78 -8.92
CA TRP A 76 -0.01 18.57 -8.20
C TRP A 76 -0.91 17.63 -9.04
N ASN A 77 -1.71 18.17 -9.97
CA ASN A 77 -2.54 17.36 -10.88
C ASN A 77 -1.69 16.43 -11.74
N THR A 78 -0.55 16.89 -12.22
CA THR A 78 0.38 16.09 -13.03
C THR A 78 0.95 14.94 -12.20
N LEU A 79 1.33 15.20 -10.94
CA LEU A 79 1.82 14.18 -10.02
C LEU A 79 0.73 13.14 -9.74
N TYR A 80 -0.49 13.60 -9.47
CA TYR A 80 -1.65 12.73 -9.25
C TYR A 80 -1.96 11.87 -10.47
N TYR A 81 -1.90 12.43 -11.67
CA TYR A 81 -2.09 11.70 -12.92
C TYR A 81 -1.13 10.51 -13.03
N HIS A 82 0.17 10.72 -12.82
CA HIS A 82 1.17 9.65 -12.89
C HIS A 82 0.97 8.62 -11.77
N PHE A 83 0.74 9.05 -10.55
CA PHE A 83 0.45 8.16 -9.44
C PHE A 83 -0.76 7.25 -9.73
N ASN A 84 -1.86 7.85 -10.18
CA ASN A 84 -3.09 7.13 -10.50
C ASN A 84 -2.91 6.17 -11.70
N LYS A 85 -2.14 6.56 -12.72
CA LYS A 85 -1.75 5.69 -13.83
C LYS A 85 -1.01 4.45 -13.33
N TRP A 86 -0.02 4.62 -12.44
CA TRP A 86 0.74 3.51 -11.87
C TRP A 86 -0.08 2.62 -10.92
N CYS A 87 -1.08 3.18 -10.24
CA CYS A 87 -2.06 2.38 -9.50
C CYS A 87 -2.88 1.52 -10.44
N LYS A 88 -3.48 2.13 -11.48
CA LYS A 88 -4.39 1.46 -12.40
C LYS A 88 -3.73 0.36 -13.24
N ASN A 89 -2.49 0.54 -13.64
CA ASN A 89 -1.74 -0.44 -14.44
C ASN A 89 -0.98 -1.48 -13.60
N GLY A 90 -1.16 -1.47 -12.27
CA GLY A 90 -0.54 -2.40 -11.34
C GLY A 90 0.98 -2.21 -11.12
N SER A 91 1.56 -1.09 -11.59
CA SER A 91 3.01 -0.85 -11.44
C SER A 91 3.45 -0.80 -9.98
N TRP A 92 2.67 -0.15 -9.11
CA TRP A 92 2.94 -0.13 -7.67
C TRP A 92 2.88 -1.52 -7.04
N LEU A 93 1.91 -2.33 -7.45
CA LEU A 93 1.77 -3.70 -6.98
C LEU A 93 2.97 -4.55 -7.37
N LYS A 94 3.41 -4.44 -8.63
CA LYS A 94 4.60 -5.15 -9.14
C LYS A 94 5.86 -4.74 -8.38
N ALA A 95 6.05 -3.43 -8.15
CA ALA A 95 7.17 -2.94 -7.35
C ALA A 95 7.14 -3.51 -5.92
N TYR A 96 5.96 -3.56 -5.30
CA TYR A 96 5.79 -4.08 -3.95
C TYR A 96 6.05 -5.59 -3.87
N ALA A 97 5.48 -6.37 -4.78
CA ALA A 97 5.72 -7.82 -4.86
C ALA A 97 7.21 -8.14 -5.03
N ALA A 98 7.91 -7.39 -5.88
CA ALA A 98 9.35 -7.55 -6.08
C ALA A 98 10.16 -7.21 -4.82
N LEU A 99 9.75 -6.20 -4.05
CA LEU A 99 10.36 -5.88 -2.76
C LEU A 99 10.16 -7.01 -1.75
N LEU A 100 8.94 -7.53 -1.61
CA LEU A 100 8.66 -8.66 -0.72
C LEU A 100 9.53 -9.87 -1.10
N LYS A 101 9.57 -10.24 -2.39
CA LYS A 101 10.39 -11.33 -2.89
C LYS A 101 11.87 -11.16 -2.57
N LYS A 102 12.40 -9.97 -2.78
CA LYS A 102 13.81 -9.65 -2.55
C LYS A 102 14.18 -9.68 -1.07
N TYR A 103 13.28 -9.20 -0.22
CA TYR A 103 13.54 -9.04 1.20
C TYR A 103 12.83 -10.08 2.07
N GLN A 104 12.32 -11.18 1.49
CA GLN A 104 11.59 -12.24 2.18
C GLN A 104 12.34 -12.79 3.41
N ARG A 105 13.68 -12.86 3.36
CA ARG A 105 14.52 -13.33 4.49
C ARG A 105 14.43 -12.47 5.76
N TYR A 106 13.88 -11.26 5.65
CA TYR A 106 13.70 -10.35 6.79
C TYR A 106 12.24 -10.34 7.29
N LEU A 107 11.36 -11.10 6.64
CA LEU A 107 9.99 -11.30 7.10
C LEU A 107 9.98 -12.36 8.19
N ASP A 108 9.20 -12.14 9.23
CA ASP A 108 8.93 -13.15 10.24
C ASP A 108 7.65 -13.89 9.89
N MET A 109 7.82 -14.95 9.12
CA MET A 109 6.73 -15.83 8.68
C MET A 109 6.39 -16.95 9.68
N SER A 110 6.85 -16.85 10.95
CA SER A 110 6.47 -17.82 12.00
C SER A 110 4.96 -17.82 12.26
N CYS A 111 4.33 -16.67 12.05
CA CYS A 111 2.90 -16.47 12.12
C CYS A 111 2.52 -15.29 11.22
N VAL A 112 1.32 -15.32 10.67
CA VAL A 112 0.72 -14.16 9.98
C VAL A 112 -0.55 -13.73 10.70
N ASN A 113 -0.89 -12.46 10.58
CA ASN A 113 -2.07 -11.91 11.22
C ASN A 113 -2.99 -11.29 10.16
N LEU A 114 -4.26 -11.68 10.18
CA LEU A 114 -5.31 -11.16 9.31
C LEU A 114 -6.20 -10.20 10.11
N ASP A 115 -6.43 -9.00 9.57
CA ASP A 115 -7.31 -8.01 10.19
C ASP A 115 -7.99 -7.14 9.14
N GLY A 116 -9.21 -6.69 9.45
CA GLY A 116 -9.99 -5.78 8.64
C GLY A 116 -9.77 -4.31 9.03
N SER A 117 -9.64 -3.44 8.07
CA SER A 117 -9.49 -2.01 8.33
C SER A 117 -10.41 -1.15 7.49
N HIS A 118 -11.25 -0.36 8.18
CA HIS A 118 -12.13 0.62 7.54
C HIS A 118 -11.43 1.97 7.38
N SER A 119 -11.29 2.40 6.14
CA SER A 119 -10.74 3.71 5.79
C SER A 119 -11.85 4.71 5.51
N LYS A 120 -11.82 5.87 6.20
CA LYS A 120 -12.79 6.94 5.98
C LYS A 120 -12.62 7.54 4.58
N VAL A 121 -13.75 7.71 3.87
CA VAL A 121 -13.78 8.26 2.52
C VAL A 121 -14.46 9.63 2.54
N PHE A 122 -13.79 10.64 2.01
CA PHE A 122 -14.26 12.04 1.98
C PHE A 122 -14.87 12.45 0.65
N THR A 123 -14.65 11.67 -0.40
CA THR A 123 -15.15 11.94 -1.76
C THR A 123 -15.97 10.78 -2.27
N ALA A 124 -16.76 11.01 -3.32
CA ALA A 124 -17.51 9.93 -3.97
C ALA A 124 -16.55 8.85 -4.50
N CYS A 125 -16.73 7.62 -4.01
CA CYS A 125 -16.00 6.44 -4.42
C CYS A 125 -17.00 5.29 -4.53
N GLN A 126 -16.85 4.44 -5.55
CA GLN A 126 -17.78 3.34 -5.81
C GLN A 126 -17.81 2.32 -4.67
N SER A 127 -16.64 2.07 -4.06
CA SER A 127 -16.51 1.16 -2.91
C SER A 127 -16.75 1.82 -1.55
N ALA A 128 -17.38 3.01 -1.50
CA ALA A 128 -17.63 3.71 -0.24
C ALA A 128 -19.11 3.74 0.11
N ALA A 129 -19.46 3.12 1.25
CA ALA A 129 -20.77 3.20 1.84
C ALA A 129 -20.75 3.70 3.28
N TYR A 130 -21.93 4.03 3.79
CA TYR A 130 -22.10 4.49 5.16
C TYR A 130 -21.98 3.32 6.14
N ASN A 131 -21.02 3.39 7.02
CA ASN A 131 -20.86 2.43 8.11
C ASN A 131 -21.62 2.93 9.34
N GLY A 132 -22.73 2.25 9.69
CA GLY A 132 -23.59 2.65 10.81
C GLY A 132 -22.90 2.62 12.17
N ARG A 133 -21.98 1.66 12.40
CA ARG A 133 -21.21 1.54 13.65
C ARG A 133 -20.20 2.68 13.78
N LYS A 134 -19.51 3.03 12.69
CA LYS A 134 -18.47 4.08 12.69
C LYS A 134 -19.02 5.48 12.38
N ARG A 135 -20.28 5.58 11.95
CA ARG A 135 -20.99 6.83 11.64
C ARG A 135 -20.33 7.70 10.56
N TYR A 136 -19.65 7.07 9.58
CA TYR A 136 -19.09 7.76 8.42
C TYR A 136 -19.06 6.84 7.19
N ARG A 137 -18.85 7.44 6.02
CA ARG A 137 -18.63 6.66 4.78
C ARG A 137 -17.21 6.09 4.80
N SER A 138 -17.09 4.79 4.55
CA SER A 138 -15.81 4.08 4.54
C SER A 138 -15.74 3.05 3.43
N THR A 139 -14.53 2.62 3.14
CA THR A 139 -14.21 1.35 2.49
C THR A 139 -13.62 0.41 3.52
N ASN A 140 -13.77 -0.89 3.33
CA ASN A 140 -13.12 -1.92 4.13
C ASN A 140 -12.10 -2.68 3.30
N LEU A 141 -10.94 -3.02 3.89
CA LEU A 141 -9.89 -3.84 3.30
C LEU A 141 -9.40 -4.84 4.34
N LEU A 142 -9.12 -6.05 3.89
CA LEU A 142 -8.40 -7.03 4.69
C LEU A 142 -6.89 -6.81 4.50
N PHE A 143 -6.15 -6.88 5.58
CA PHE A 143 -4.70 -6.80 5.59
C PHE A 143 -4.11 -8.09 6.17
N LEU A 144 -3.16 -8.66 5.45
CA LEU A 144 -2.33 -9.73 5.96
C LEU A 144 -0.96 -9.15 6.31
N VAL A 145 -0.50 -9.41 7.54
CA VAL A 145 0.79 -8.93 8.03
C VAL A 145 1.61 -10.09 8.59
N ASP A 146 2.92 -9.97 8.54
CA ASP A 146 3.82 -10.91 9.19
C ASP A 146 3.82 -10.71 10.72
N ASN A 147 4.54 -11.57 11.46
CA ASN A 147 4.60 -11.50 12.91
C ASN A 147 5.28 -10.21 13.47
N GLN A 148 6.00 -9.47 12.64
CA GLN A 148 6.59 -8.17 12.99
C GLN A 148 5.69 -6.98 12.64
N GLY A 149 4.52 -7.22 12.02
CA GLY A 149 3.58 -6.20 11.56
C GLY A 149 3.97 -5.57 10.22
N VAL A 150 4.76 -6.24 9.40
CA VAL A 150 5.00 -5.85 8.01
C VAL A 150 3.79 -6.28 7.19
N ILE A 151 3.15 -5.35 6.50
CA ILE A 151 2.05 -5.71 5.59
C ILE A 151 2.62 -6.57 4.46
N LEU A 152 2.11 -7.77 4.29
CA LEU A 152 2.43 -8.64 3.18
C LEU A 152 1.56 -8.28 1.96
N CYS A 153 0.27 -8.13 2.19
CA CYS A 153 -0.70 -7.77 1.15
C CYS A 153 -2.00 -7.24 1.75
N CYS A 154 -2.90 -6.83 0.89
CA CYS A 154 -4.27 -6.48 1.25
C CYS A 154 -5.23 -6.90 0.13
N SER A 155 -6.50 -7.14 0.48
CA SER A 155 -7.56 -7.37 -0.49
C SER A 155 -7.89 -6.12 -1.30
N MET A 156 -8.70 -6.28 -2.33
CA MET A 156 -9.37 -5.15 -2.96
C MET A 156 -10.34 -4.48 -1.98
N PRO A 157 -10.57 -3.15 -2.11
CA PRO A 157 -11.48 -2.45 -1.21
C PRO A 157 -12.94 -2.83 -1.47
N VAL A 158 -13.65 -3.19 -0.42
CA VAL A 158 -15.09 -3.43 -0.44
C VAL A 158 -15.87 -2.29 0.19
N SER A 159 -17.17 -2.28 -0.01
CA SER A 159 -18.07 -1.28 0.55
C SER A 159 -18.03 -1.31 2.08
N GLY A 160 -17.89 -0.13 2.68
CA GLY A 160 -17.69 0.00 4.13
C GLY A 160 -18.89 -0.38 5.00
N GLU A 161 -20.04 -0.72 4.42
CA GLU A 161 -21.20 -1.27 5.13
C GLU A 161 -21.02 -2.76 5.47
N HIS A 162 -20.18 -3.46 4.71
CA HIS A 162 -19.92 -4.88 4.93
C HIS A 162 -18.97 -5.11 6.11
N HIS A 163 -19.18 -6.23 6.79
CA HIS A 163 -18.28 -6.73 7.83
C HIS A 163 -17.12 -7.53 7.22
N ASP A 164 -16.12 -7.86 8.01
CA ASP A 164 -14.86 -8.45 7.55
C ASP A 164 -15.02 -9.87 6.97
N LEU A 165 -16.10 -10.59 7.29
CA LEU A 165 -16.45 -11.89 6.68
C LEU A 165 -17.20 -11.80 5.35
N TYR A 166 -17.53 -10.60 4.89
CA TYR A 166 -18.23 -10.47 3.61
C TYR A 166 -17.35 -10.99 2.47
N GLU A 167 -17.82 -12.00 1.74
CA GLU A 167 -17.08 -12.66 0.66
C GLU A 167 -15.62 -13.01 1.02
N ILE A 168 -15.41 -13.46 2.27
CA ILE A 168 -14.06 -13.65 2.85
C ILE A 168 -13.16 -14.55 2.01
N THR A 169 -13.70 -15.63 1.43
CA THR A 169 -12.95 -16.56 0.58
C THR A 169 -12.45 -15.86 -0.68
N THR A 170 -13.30 -15.11 -1.37
CA THR A 170 -12.94 -14.33 -2.57
C THR A 170 -11.82 -13.33 -2.26
N HIS A 171 -11.95 -12.59 -1.17
CA HIS A 171 -10.94 -11.59 -0.78
C HIS A 171 -9.64 -12.24 -0.29
N PHE A 172 -9.74 -13.43 0.29
CA PHE A 172 -8.55 -14.17 0.68
C PHE A 172 -7.82 -14.77 -0.52
N ASP A 173 -8.55 -15.18 -1.57
CA ASP A 173 -7.94 -15.58 -2.85
C ASP A 173 -7.13 -14.45 -3.48
N GLU A 174 -7.64 -13.21 -3.48
CA GLU A 174 -6.89 -12.04 -3.95
C GLU A 174 -5.57 -11.85 -3.18
N ILE A 175 -5.61 -12.11 -1.86
CA ILE A 175 -4.43 -12.08 -1.00
C ILE A 175 -3.43 -13.18 -1.39
N LEU A 176 -3.91 -14.41 -1.60
CA LEU A 176 -3.07 -15.55 -1.99
C LEU A 176 -2.40 -15.32 -3.35
N GLU A 177 -3.15 -14.84 -4.35
CA GLU A 177 -2.59 -14.50 -5.67
C GLU A 177 -1.46 -13.47 -5.59
N MET A 178 -1.62 -12.45 -4.75
CA MET A 178 -0.60 -11.43 -4.56
C MET A 178 0.65 -12.00 -3.86
N LEU A 179 0.47 -12.87 -2.86
CA LEU A 179 1.58 -13.56 -2.19
C LEU A 179 2.34 -14.45 -3.16
N GLU A 180 1.64 -15.18 -4.03
CA GLU A 180 2.25 -16.02 -5.06
C GLU A 180 3.12 -15.19 -6.01
N GLN A 181 2.65 -14.03 -6.46
CA GLN A 181 3.45 -13.10 -7.27
C GLN A 181 4.73 -12.64 -6.53
N ALA A 182 4.66 -12.51 -5.23
CA ALA A 182 5.82 -12.20 -4.38
C ALA A 182 6.69 -13.42 -4.06
N GLY A 183 6.31 -14.63 -4.49
CA GLY A 183 6.99 -15.87 -4.18
C GLY A 183 6.87 -16.30 -2.72
N LEU A 184 5.82 -15.86 -2.03
CA LEU A 184 5.50 -16.22 -0.66
C LEU A 184 4.37 -17.25 -0.64
N SER A 185 4.41 -18.17 0.33
CA SER A 185 3.38 -19.17 0.55
C SER A 185 2.96 -19.17 2.01
N LEU A 186 1.67 -19.35 2.25
CA LEU A 186 1.12 -19.52 3.60
C LEU A 186 1.04 -21.00 4.02
N LYS A 187 1.47 -21.93 3.18
CA LYS A 187 1.41 -23.35 3.47
C LYS A 187 2.16 -23.66 4.77
N TYR A 188 1.47 -24.27 5.73
CA TYR A 188 1.99 -24.60 7.07
C TYR A 188 2.36 -23.39 7.94
N ILE A 189 1.88 -22.20 7.60
CA ILE A 189 2.05 -20.99 8.42
C ILE A 189 0.83 -20.84 9.32
N PHE A 190 1.08 -20.55 10.58
CA PHE A 190 0.02 -20.25 11.54
C PHE A 190 -0.58 -18.88 11.22
N MET A 191 -1.91 -18.78 11.14
CA MET A 191 -2.61 -17.54 10.90
C MET A 191 -3.46 -17.16 12.12
N ASN A 192 -3.24 -15.98 12.65
CA ASN A 192 -4.09 -15.36 13.65
C ASN A 192 -5.11 -14.43 12.98
N ALA A 193 -6.33 -14.47 13.45
CA ALA A 193 -7.37 -13.52 13.16
C ALA A 193 -8.20 -13.28 14.41
N ASP A 194 -8.94 -12.19 14.49
CA ASP A 194 -9.83 -11.97 15.61
C ASP A 194 -11.06 -12.93 15.56
N ALA A 195 -11.83 -13.01 16.66
CA ALA A 195 -13.01 -13.87 16.72
C ALA A 195 -14.09 -13.49 15.68
N GLY A 196 -14.02 -12.30 15.10
CA GLY A 196 -14.92 -11.86 14.03
C GLY A 196 -14.74 -12.63 12.73
N PHE A 197 -13.58 -13.27 12.54
CA PHE A 197 -13.30 -14.13 11.38
C PHE A 197 -13.67 -15.60 11.60
N ASP A 198 -14.21 -15.94 12.76
CA ASP A 198 -14.59 -17.31 13.10
C ASP A 198 -15.88 -17.72 12.38
N SER A 199 -15.74 -18.33 11.19
CA SER A 199 -16.84 -18.90 10.43
C SER A 199 -16.50 -20.31 9.94
N THR A 200 -17.52 -21.16 9.84
CA THR A 200 -17.33 -22.53 9.30
C THR A 200 -16.77 -22.49 7.88
N GLU A 201 -17.24 -21.56 7.06
CA GLU A 201 -16.79 -21.38 5.68
C GLU A 201 -15.29 -21.08 5.64
N PHE A 202 -14.81 -20.12 6.41
CA PHE A 202 -13.40 -19.71 6.38
C PHE A 202 -12.47 -20.72 7.08
N ARG A 203 -12.98 -21.51 8.04
CA ARG A 203 -12.20 -22.59 8.67
C ARG A 203 -11.97 -23.78 7.79
N THR A 204 -12.85 -24.04 6.82
CA THR A 204 -12.77 -25.18 5.91
C THR A 204 -12.12 -24.85 4.57
N TYR A 205 -11.89 -23.59 4.34
CA TYR A 205 -11.19 -23.05 3.18
C TYR A 205 -9.67 -23.20 3.32
#